data_24818348e7d9489b512f5f46508e50a1
#
_entry.id   24818348e7d9489b512f5f46508e50a1
#
_cell.length_a   1.000
_cell.length_b   1.000
_cell.length_c   1.000
_cell.angle_alpha   90.00
_cell.angle_beta   90.00
_cell.angle_gamma   90.00
#
_symmetry.space_group_name_H-M   'P 1'
#
loop_
_entity.id
_entity.type
_entity.pdbx_description
1 polymer ?
#
loop_
_entity_poly.entity_id
_entity_poly.type
_entity_poly.pdbx_seq_one_letter_code
_entity_poly.pdbx_strand_id
1 'polypeptide(L)'
;MLIHILKIIKNNLRANLLLVAGIFVIATSLWYAVDYVYAVAVNGQKSLGFEWENVYYIQVGVLPQESLERDTTTRSPEMMTGEYLEFCNRLKRHPAVKDLCYTRMHFHYVWKNGFKTVFYDTLQAGAYTRMVSPGYFSVFGVKGADGCSPEELSKRARPEEMVMTDNLARYLISGKGSKEYTPRKGVEMVGKLVSFNKDGSDSVRVSAVCENQKYNEYTSQQAAFYYVRNDGFKCTYASIPYQDLFIRVK
;
A
#
# COMPACT_ATOMS: atom_id res chain seq x y z
N MET A 1 21.52 -23.71 54.33
CA MET A 1 22.07 -23.21 53.05
C MET A 1 21.22 -22.09 52.46
N LEU A 2 19.92 -22.26 52.20
CA LEU A 2 19.04 -21.25 51.59
C LEU A 2 18.94 -19.93 52.37
N ILE A 3 18.82 -20.03 53.72
CA ILE A 3 18.75 -18.84 54.60
C ILE A 3 20.05 -18.03 54.57
N HIS A 4 21.19 -18.69 54.44
CA HIS A 4 22.48 -17.98 54.32
C HIS A 4 22.60 -17.23 53.01
N ILE A 5 22.16 -17.82 51.90
CA ILE A 5 22.10 -17.20 50.58
C ILE A 5 21.20 -15.97 50.60
N LEU A 6 19.99 -16.08 51.17
CA LEU A 6 19.05 -14.96 51.31
C LEU A 6 19.62 -13.82 52.16
N LYS A 7 20.42 -14.13 53.22
CA LYS A 7 21.08 -13.11 54.03
C LYS A 7 22.18 -12.37 53.27
N ILE A 8 22.96 -13.08 52.43
CA ILE A 8 23.98 -12.48 51.56
C ILE A 8 23.31 -11.57 50.50
N ILE A 9 22.22 -12.01 49.88
CA ILE A 9 21.47 -11.22 48.90
C ILE A 9 20.94 -9.95 49.56
N LYS A 10 20.37 -10.04 50.78
CA LYS A 10 19.83 -8.88 51.50
C LYS A 10 20.93 -7.87 51.89
N ASN A 11 22.10 -8.35 52.33
CA ASN A 11 23.21 -7.45 52.69
C ASN A 11 23.82 -6.69 51.52
N ASN A 12 23.76 -7.24 50.30
CA ASN A 12 24.27 -6.62 49.08
C ASN A 12 23.12 -6.19 48.13
N LEU A 13 21.99 -5.78 48.69
CA LEU A 13 20.77 -5.53 47.95
C LEU A 13 20.98 -4.56 46.78
N ARG A 14 21.72 -3.47 46.98
CA ARG A 14 21.97 -2.47 45.92
C ARG A 14 22.80 -3.04 44.75
N ALA A 15 23.87 -3.78 45.04
CA ALA A 15 24.70 -4.42 44.01
C ALA A 15 23.93 -5.49 43.25
N ASN A 16 23.17 -6.32 43.98
CA ASN A 16 22.33 -7.37 43.40
C ASN A 16 21.20 -6.77 42.54
N LEU A 17 20.62 -5.63 42.95
CA LEU A 17 19.56 -4.95 42.21
C LEU A 17 20.09 -4.34 40.91
N LEU A 18 21.31 -3.75 40.92
CA LEU A 18 21.99 -3.27 39.73
C LEU A 18 22.32 -4.42 38.76
N LEU A 19 22.79 -5.56 39.29
CA LEU A 19 23.09 -6.74 38.48
C LEU A 19 21.83 -7.31 37.83
N VAL A 20 20.73 -7.43 38.58
CA VAL A 20 19.44 -7.90 38.05
C VAL A 20 18.92 -6.90 36.99
N ALA A 21 18.98 -5.61 37.26
CA ALA A 21 18.59 -4.58 36.29
C ALA A 21 19.44 -4.67 35.00
N GLY A 22 20.76 -4.85 35.14
CA GLY A 22 21.67 -5.03 34.00
C GLY A 22 21.31 -6.26 33.16
N ILE A 23 21.09 -7.41 33.82
CA ILE A 23 20.67 -8.64 33.13
C ILE A 23 19.34 -8.44 32.43
N PHE A 24 18.36 -7.77 33.09
CA PHE A 24 17.06 -7.49 32.50
C PHE A 24 17.19 -6.64 31.23
N VAL A 25 17.99 -5.56 31.26
CA VAL A 25 18.22 -4.70 30.09
C VAL A 25 18.87 -5.50 28.95
N ILE A 26 19.92 -6.28 29.26
CA ILE A 26 20.59 -7.12 28.24
C ILE A 26 19.62 -8.14 27.66
N ALA A 27 18.88 -8.85 28.48
CA ALA A 27 17.94 -9.88 28.04
C ALA A 27 16.82 -9.27 27.17
N THR A 28 16.28 -8.11 27.56
CA THR A 28 15.26 -7.40 26.79
C THR A 28 15.81 -6.92 25.44
N SER A 29 17.03 -6.36 25.43
CA SER A 29 17.68 -5.90 24.19
C SER A 29 17.97 -7.09 23.25
N LEU A 30 18.45 -8.20 23.79
CA LEU A 30 18.70 -9.41 23.00
C LEU A 30 17.42 -10.00 22.45
N TRP A 31 16.36 -10.06 23.27
CA TRP A 31 15.04 -10.50 22.84
C TRP A 31 14.53 -9.66 21.67
N TYR A 32 14.59 -8.32 21.80
CA TYR A 32 14.18 -7.41 20.73
C TYR A 32 14.97 -7.63 19.44
N ALA A 33 16.30 -7.79 19.54
CA ALA A 33 17.15 -8.06 18.40
C ALA A 33 16.79 -9.37 17.70
N VAL A 34 16.58 -10.44 18.47
CA VAL A 34 16.19 -11.77 17.95
C VAL A 34 14.81 -11.70 17.28
N ASP A 35 13.82 -11.06 17.93
CA ASP A 35 12.48 -10.90 17.40
C ASP A 35 12.49 -10.11 16.09
N TYR A 36 13.27 -9.00 16.05
CA TYR A 36 13.44 -8.21 14.83
C TYR A 36 14.04 -9.03 13.68
N VAL A 37 15.14 -9.73 13.93
CA VAL A 37 15.79 -10.57 12.90
C VAL A 37 14.84 -11.68 12.42
N TYR A 38 14.11 -12.32 13.35
CA TYR A 38 13.12 -13.33 13.01
C TYR A 38 12.00 -12.75 12.15
N ALA A 39 11.44 -11.60 12.53
CA ALA A 39 10.38 -10.93 11.78
C ALA A 39 10.83 -10.56 10.36
N VAL A 40 12.06 -10.01 10.22
CA VAL A 40 12.65 -9.68 8.91
C VAL A 40 12.85 -10.95 8.06
N ALA A 41 13.40 -12.01 8.63
CA ALA A 41 13.64 -13.26 7.92
C ALA A 41 12.32 -13.91 7.43
N VAL A 42 11.31 -13.99 8.31
CA VAL A 42 10.00 -14.56 7.97
C VAL A 42 9.28 -13.70 6.92
N ASN A 43 9.33 -12.38 7.07
CA ASN A 43 8.70 -11.51 6.10
C ASN A 43 9.47 -11.51 4.77
N GLY A 44 10.80 -11.58 4.77
CA GLY A 44 11.61 -11.66 3.57
C GLY A 44 11.27 -12.85 2.66
N GLN A 45 10.82 -13.97 3.23
CA GLN A 45 10.42 -15.17 2.47
C GLN A 45 9.04 -15.07 1.80
N LYS A 46 8.18 -14.13 2.22
CA LYS A 46 6.85 -13.95 1.63
C LYS A 46 6.94 -13.11 0.37
N SER A 47 6.14 -13.46 -0.65
CA SER A 47 6.00 -12.66 -1.86
C SER A 47 5.68 -11.19 -1.55
N LEU A 48 6.25 -10.28 -2.31
CA LEU A 48 5.92 -8.85 -2.28
C LEU A 48 4.50 -8.59 -2.75
N GLY A 49 3.96 -9.45 -3.64
CA GLY A 49 2.68 -9.26 -4.31
C GLY A 49 2.72 -8.24 -5.44
N PHE A 50 3.92 -7.79 -5.82
CA PHE A 50 4.16 -6.89 -6.95
C PHE A 50 5.58 -7.07 -7.50
N GLU A 51 5.82 -6.56 -8.70
CA GLU A 51 7.09 -6.67 -9.43
C GLU A 51 7.65 -5.29 -9.75
N TRP A 52 8.97 -5.11 -9.54
CA TRP A 52 9.69 -3.89 -9.86
C TRP A 52 10.52 -3.98 -11.13
N GLU A 53 10.73 -5.16 -11.65
CA GLU A 53 11.58 -5.36 -12.82
C GLU A 53 11.02 -4.59 -14.03
N ASN A 54 11.90 -3.83 -14.69
CA ASN A 54 11.57 -2.99 -15.83
C ASN A 54 10.49 -1.92 -15.56
N VAL A 55 10.30 -1.53 -14.30
CA VAL A 55 9.44 -0.41 -13.92
C VAL A 55 10.28 0.83 -13.69
N TYR A 56 9.94 1.91 -14.37
CA TYR A 56 10.63 3.20 -14.28
C TYR A 56 9.69 4.27 -13.75
N TYR A 57 10.19 5.07 -12.83
CA TYR A 57 9.52 6.24 -12.32
C TYR A 57 9.86 7.46 -13.20
N ILE A 58 8.85 8.18 -13.63
CA ILE A 58 9.00 9.41 -14.41
C ILE A 58 8.51 10.57 -13.55
N GLN A 59 9.43 11.40 -13.14
CA GLN A 59 9.09 12.61 -12.41
C GLN A 59 8.65 13.70 -13.39
N VAL A 60 7.39 14.09 -13.28
CA VAL A 60 6.83 15.24 -14.02
C VAL A 60 6.79 16.43 -13.07
N GLY A 61 7.39 17.53 -13.46
CA GLY A 61 7.47 18.74 -12.65
C GLY A 61 7.21 20.00 -13.48
N VAL A 62 7.01 21.11 -12.80
CA VAL A 62 6.91 22.42 -13.40
C VAL A 62 8.31 23.04 -13.47
N LEU A 63 8.64 23.64 -14.61
CA LEU A 63 9.91 24.35 -14.78
C LEU A 63 10.06 25.47 -13.74
N PRO A 64 11.29 25.73 -13.25
CA PRO A 64 11.58 26.84 -12.34
C PRO A 64 11.03 28.17 -12.88
N GLN A 65 10.75 29.10 -11.97
CA GLN A 65 10.15 30.38 -12.33
C GLN A 65 11.05 31.22 -13.23
N GLU A 66 12.35 31.03 -13.11
CA GLU A 66 13.41 31.72 -13.86
C GLU A 66 13.69 31.08 -15.23
N SER A 67 13.07 29.94 -15.54
CA SER A 67 13.30 29.27 -16.84
C SER A 67 12.67 30.05 -17.98
N LEU A 68 13.47 30.36 -19.00
CA LEU A 68 13.02 31.00 -20.23
C LEU A 68 12.02 30.16 -21.03
N GLU A 69 12.02 28.86 -20.83
CA GLU A 69 11.12 27.91 -21.51
C GLU A 69 9.80 27.73 -20.75
N ARG A 70 9.67 28.37 -19.56
CA ARG A 70 8.45 28.27 -18.78
C ARG A 70 7.33 29.03 -19.46
N ASP A 71 6.29 28.29 -19.83
CA ASP A 71 5.04 28.91 -20.27
C ASP A 71 4.34 29.60 -19.11
N THR A 72 4.17 30.91 -19.20
CA THR A 72 3.54 31.73 -18.15
C THR A 72 2.05 31.95 -18.40
N THR A 73 1.49 31.36 -19.47
CA THR A 73 0.04 31.46 -19.71
C THR A 73 -0.76 30.81 -18.60
N THR A 74 -1.80 31.50 -18.16
CA THR A 74 -2.73 30.96 -17.17
C THR A 74 -3.54 29.84 -17.81
N ARG A 75 -3.38 28.62 -17.29
CA ARG A 75 -4.08 27.43 -17.78
C ARG A 75 -5.13 26.99 -16.76
N SER A 76 -6.30 26.59 -17.26
CA SER A 76 -7.30 26.00 -16.38
C SER A 76 -6.87 24.60 -15.91
N PRO A 77 -7.37 24.11 -14.77
CA PRO A 77 -7.12 22.73 -14.31
C PRO A 77 -7.50 21.66 -15.33
N GLU A 78 -8.55 21.92 -16.12
CA GLU A 78 -9.05 21.02 -17.18
C GLU A 78 -8.04 20.92 -18.33
N MET A 79 -7.51 22.07 -18.78
CA MET A 79 -6.48 22.10 -19.81
C MET A 79 -5.22 21.36 -19.37
N MET A 80 -4.76 21.61 -18.15
CA MET A 80 -3.59 20.93 -17.59
C MET A 80 -3.80 19.42 -17.48
N THR A 81 -5.00 19.00 -17.06
CA THR A 81 -5.37 17.58 -17.00
C THR A 81 -5.35 16.96 -18.40
N GLY A 82 -5.91 17.65 -19.41
CA GLY A 82 -5.90 17.19 -20.79
C GLY A 82 -4.49 17.02 -21.35
N GLU A 83 -3.61 18.00 -21.13
CA GLU A 83 -2.20 17.95 -21.56
C GLU A 83 -1.43 16.81 -20.87
N TYR A 84 -1.65 16.61 -19.57
CA TYR A 84 -1.04 15.50 -18.84
C TYR A 84 -1.50 14.14 -19.35
N LEU A 85 -2.80 13.97 -19.60
CA LEU A 85 -3.35 12.74 -20.16
C LEU A 85 -2.83 12.49 -21.60
N GLU A 86 -2.72 13.54 -22.41
CA GLU A 86 -2.13 13.43 -23.76
C GLU A 86 -0.64 13.03 -23.69
N PHE A 87 0.12 13.60 -22.75
CA PHE A 87 1.50 13.17 -22.50
C PHE A 87 1.56 11.69 -22.12
N CYS A 88 0.71 11.23 -21.20
CA CYS A 88 0.61 9.84 -20.83
C CYS A 88 0.25 8.94 -22.03
N ASN A 89 -0.68 9.39 -22.88
CA ASN A 89 -1.08 8.65 -24.09
C ASN A 89 0.06 8.54 -25.10
N ARG A 90 0.87 9.59 -25.28
CA ARG A 90 2.06 9.55 -26.14
C ARG A 90 3.11 8.57 -25.63
N LEU A 91 3.38 8.59 -24.31
CA LEU A 91 4.28 7.62 -23.70
C LEU A 91 3.77 6.17 -23.88
N LYS A 92 2.48 5.95 -23.69
CA LYS A 92 1.88 4.61 -23.85
C LYS A 92 1.97 4.07 -25.28
N ARG A 93 1.98 4.96 -26.29
CA ARG A 93 2.15 4.58 -27.72
C ARG A 93 3.61 4.26 -28.07
N HIS A 94 4.57 4.60 -27.21
CA HIS A 94 5.97 4.34 -27.52
C HIS A 94 6.25 2.82 -27.53
N PRO A 95 6.94 2.29 -28.57
CA PRO A 95 7.10 0.83 -28.76
C PRO A 95 7.85 0.13 -27.63
N ALA A 96 8.73 0.83 -26.90
CA ALA A 96 9.43 0.26 -25.76
C ALA A 96 8.56 0.19 -24.48
N VAL A 97 7.45 0.92 -24.43
CA VAL A 97 6.56 0.94 -23.24
C VAL A 97 5.56 -0.21 -23.36
N LYS A 98 5.52 -1.06 -22.35
CA LYS A 98 4.53 -2.14 -22.23
C LYS A 98 3.21 -1.61 -21.67
N ASP A 99 3.28 -0.87 -20.59
CA ASP A 99 2.12 -0.21 -19.97
C ASP A 99 2.54 0.99 -19.13
N LEU A 100 1.56 1.80 -18.72
CA LEU A 100 1.75 3.02 -17.98
C LEU A 100 0.68 3.15 -16.90
N CYS A 101 1.07 3.66 -15.73
CA CYS A 101 0.14 4.07 -14.71
C CYS A 101 0.57 5.39 -14.06
N TYR A 102 -0.41 6.12 -13.57
CA TYR A 102 -0.18 7.23 -12.66
C TYR A 102 -0.87 6.98 -11.33
N THR A 103 -0.24 7.46 -10.27
CA THR A 103 -0.74 7.34 -8.90
C THR A 103 -0.68 8.70 -8.22
N ARG A 104 -1.46 8.89 -7.19
CA ARG A 104 -1.38 10.09 -6.36
C ARG A 104 -0.82 9.72 -5.01
N MET A 105 0.50 9.96 -4.81
CA MET A 105 1.23 9.79 -3.55
C MET A 105 1.17 8.36 -2.96
N HIS A 106 0.92 7.33 -3.78
CA HIS A 106 0.58 6.02 -3.29
C HIS A 106 1.28 4.91 -4.10
N PHE A 107 2.58 4.74 -3.88
CA PHE A 107 3.28 3.58 -4.43
C PHE A 107 4.13 2.89 -3.35
N HIS A 108 4.67 1.73 -3.68
CA HIS A 108 5.51 0.97 -2.78
C HIS A 108 6.75 1.78 -2.39
N TYR A 109 7.30 1.57 -1.20
CA TYR A 109 8.46 2.27 -0.63
C TYR A 109 8.26 3.76 -0.29
N VAL A 110 7.08 4.32 -0.47
CA VAL A 110 6.80 5.71 -0.09
C VAL A 110 5.93 5.79 1.15
N TRP A 111 6.36 6.58 2.13
CA TRP A 111 5.69 6.75 3.42
C TRP A 111 4.32 7.46 3.37
N LYS A 112 3.95 8.02 2.23
CA LYS A 112 2.68 8.76 2.07
C LYS A 112 1.54 7.83 1.70
N ASN A 113 1.07 7.04 2.65
CA ASN A 113 -0.13 6.24 2.48
C ASN A 113 -1.30 6.91 3.20
N GLY A 114 -2.43 7.07 2.50
CA GLY A 114 -3.69 7.38 3.14
C GLY A 114 -4.16 6.17 3.97
N PHE A 115 -4.91 6.43 5.03
CA PHE A 115 -5.53 5.38 5.83
C PHE A 115 -7.01 5.71 6.00
N LYS A 116 -7.89 4.76 5.70
CA LYS A 116 -9.34 4.90 5.88
C LYS A 116 -9.92 3.66 6.51
N THR A 117 -11.01 3.85 7.23
CA THR A 117 -11.86 2.73 7.68
C THR A 117 -12.84 2.39 6.57
N VAL A 118 -12.96 1.10 6.29
CA VAL A 118 -13.92 0.53 5.33
C VAL A 118 -14.97 -0.22 6.10
N PHE A 119 -16.24 0.02 5.78
CA PHE A 119 -17.40 -0.60 6.41
C PHE A 119 -18.09 -1.54 5.42
N TYR A 120 -18.46 -2.71 5.89
CA TYR A 120 -19.28 -3.66 5.15
C TYR A 120 -20.21 -4.40 6.12
N ASP A 121 -21.50 -4.26 5.94
CA ASP A 121 -22.51 -4.77 6.87
C ASP A 121 -22.24 -4.25 8.31
N THR A 122 -22.09 -5.13 9.27
CA THR A 122 -21.77 -4.80 10.67
C THR A 122 -20.28 -4.69 10.96
N LEU A 123 -19.42 -4.98 9.98
CA LEU A 123 -17.98 -5.06 10.13
C LEU A 123 -17.26 -3.80 9.65
N GLN A 124 -16.12 -3.55 10.27
CA GLN A 124 -15.25 -2.44 9.87
C GLN A 124 -13.78 -2.88 9.88
N ALA A 125 -13.01 -2.37 8.94
CA ALA A 125 -11.58 -2.62 8.86
C ALA A 125 -10.82 -1.34 8.53
N GLY A 126 -9.71 -1.10 9.21
CA GLY A 126 -8.76 -0.08 8.81
C GLY A 126 -7.90 -0.57 7.65
N ALA A 127 -7.77 0.22 6.61
CA ALA A 127 -7.00 -0.15 5.42
C ALA A 127 -6.23 1.02 4.84
N TYR A 128 -5.08 0.73 4.23
CA TYR A 128 -4.34 1.71 3.46
C TYR A 128 -5.07 2.04 2.17
N THR A 129 -5.18 3.35 1.89
CA THR A 129 -5.86 3.86 0.69
C THR A 129 -4.83 4.23 -0.35
N ARG A 130 -5.05 3.79 -1.59
CA ARG A 130 -4.23 4.15 -2.74
C ARG A 130 -5.12 4.64 -3.87
N MET A 131 -4.77 5.78 -4.46
CA MET A 131 -5.43 6.28 -5.67
C MET A 131 -4.54 5.94 -6.87
N VAL A 132 -5.09 5.16 -7.80
CA VAL A 132 -4.33 4.60 -8.91
C VAL A 132 -5.12 4.66 -10.23
N SER A 133 -4.41 4.77 -11.35
CA SER A 133 -5.02 4.52 -12.66
C SER A 133 -5.17 3.02 -12.93
N PRO A 134 -6.05 2.59 -13.84
CA PRO A 134 -6.28 1.16 -14.12
C PRO A 134 -5.01 0.39 -14.49
N GLY A 135 -4.05 1.01 -15.18
CA GLY A 135 -2.77 0.40 -15.56
C GLY A 135 -1.83 0.04 -14.40
N TYR A 136 -2.15 0.47 -13.16
CA TYR A 136 -1.31 0.19 -11.99
C TYR A 136 -1.01 -1.30 -11.82
N PHE A 137 -2.03 -2.14 -11.93
CA PHE A 137 -1.89 -3.59 -11.69
C PHE A 137 -1.00 -4.25 -12.76
N SER A 138 -1.12 -3.85 -14.01
CA SER A 138 -0.26 -4.32 -15.11
C SER A 138 1.18 -3.81 -14.97
N VAL A 139 1.38 -2.53 -14.62
CA VAL A 139 2.73 -1.95 -14.44
C VAL A 139 3.47 -2.62 -13.29
N PHE A 140 2.82 -2.87 -12.16
CA PHE A 140 3.44 -3.49 -10.99
C PHE A 140 3.26 -5.01 -10.93
N GLY A 141 2.76 -5.67 -11.98
CA GLY A 141 2.65 -7.12 -12.04
C GLY A 141 1.73 -7.72 -10.97
N VAL A 142 0.74 -6.95 -10.48
CA VAL A 142 -0.16 -7.38 -9.42
C VAL A 142 -1.20 -8.35 -9.97
N LYS A 143 -1.28 -9.54 -9.40
CA LYS A 143 -2.23 -10.59 -9.80
C LYS A 143 -3.55 -10.49 -9.03
N GLY A 144 -4.62 -10.99 -9.63
CA GLY A 144 -5.88 -11.15 -8.92
C GLY A 144 -5.83 -12.28 -7.90
N ALA A 145 -6.63 -12.17 -6.84
CA ALA A 145 -6.76 -13.21 -5.82
C ALA A 145 -7.40 -14.51 -6.36
N ASP A 146 -8.03 -14.45 -7.52
CA ASP A 146 -8.55 -15.59 -8.29
C ASP A 146 -7.51 -16.20 -9.23
N GLY A 147 -6.28 -15.66 -9.26
CA GLY A 147 -5.19 -16.09 -10.12
C GLY A 147 -5.20 -15.44 -11.51
N CYS A 148 -6.07 -14.45 -11.77
CA CYS A 148 -6.05 -13.75 -13.06
C CYS A 148 -4.75 -12.94 -13.25
N SER A 149 -4.36 -12.74 -14.51
CA SER A 149 -3.15 -12.01 -14.86
C SER A 149 -3.24 -10.52 -14.48
N PRO A 150 -2.10 -9.82 -14.33
CA PRO A 150 -2.08 -8.39 -14.06
C PRO A 150 -2.83 -7.56 -15.12
N GLU A 151 -2.71 -7.93 -16.37
CA GLU A 151 -3.39 -7.27 -17.49
C GLU A 151 -4.92 -7.46 -17.43
N GLU A 152 -5.37 -8.64 -17.02
CA GLU A 152 -6.78 -8.91 -16.82
C GLU A 152 -7.33 -8.17 -15.60
N LEU A 153 -6.58 -8.16 -14.49
CA LEU A 153 -6.94 -7.39 -13.30
C LEU A 153 -7.07 -5.90 -13.63
N SER A 154 -6.14 -5.33 -14.42
CA SER A 154 -6.21 -3.94 -14.89
C SER A 154 -7.48 -3.64 -15.69
N LYS A 155 -7.97 -4.59 -16.50
CA LYS A 155 -9.22 -4.45 -17.25
C LYS A 155 -10.47 -4.52 -16.35
N ARG A 156 -10.41 -5.31 -15.26
CA ARG A 156 -11.47 -5.42 -14.26
C ARG A 156 -11.52 -4.21 -13.32
N ALA A 157 -10.41 -3.53 -13.14
CA ALA A 157 -10.26 -2.33 -12.31
C ALA A 157 -10.97 -1.15 -12.97
N ARG A 158 -12.26 -0.96 -12.64
CA ARG A 158 -13.11 0.06 -13.25
C ARG A 158 -12.92 1.43 -12.58
N PRO A 159 -12.92 2.52 -13.34
CA PRO A 159 -12.93 3.87 -12.77
C PRO A 159 -14.07 4.07 -11.78
N GLU A 160 -13.85 4.85 -10.73
CA GLU A 160 -14.78 5.16 -9.62
C GLU A 160 -15.19 3.92 -8.80
N GLU A 161 -14.56 2.77 -9.04
CA GLU A 161 -14.71 1.56 -8.23
C GLU A 161 -13.40 1.27 -7.47
N MET A 162 -13.44 0.29 -6.56
CA MET A 162 -12.26 -0.08 -5.81
C MET A 162 -11.81 -1.51 -6.12
N VAL A 163 -10.49 -1.70 -6.08
CA VAL A 163 -9.86 -3.01 -5.95
C VAL A 163 -9.34 -3.15 -4.53
N MET A 164 -9.57 -4.25 -3.87
CA MET A 164 -9.08 -4.48 -2.50
C MET A 164 -8.15 -5.70 -2.43
N THR A 165 -7.28 -5.74 -1.44
CA THR A 165 -6.43 -6.89 -1.18
C THR A 165 -7.23 -8.03 -0.56
N ASP A 166 -6.85 -9.28 -0.81
CA ASP A 166 -7.55 -10.48 -0.36
C ASP A 166 -7.68 -10.54 1.18
N ASN A 167 -6.66 -10.10 1.93
CA ASN A 167 -6.72 -10.05 3.39
C ASN A 167 -7.78 -9.05 3.90
N LEU A 168 -7.93 -7.88 3.26
CA LEU A 168 -8.98 -6.93 3.59
C LEU A 168 -10.37 -7.52 3.27
N ALA A 169 -10.51 -8.10 2.09
CA ALA A 169 -11.77 -8.72 1.64
C ALA A 169 -12.21 -9.84 2.60
N ARG A 170 -11.30 -10.74 2.95
CA ARG A 170 -11.58 -11.83 3.91
C ARG A 170 -11.95 -11.31 5.28
N TYR A 171 -11.28 -10.28 5.78
CA TYR A 171 -11.60 -9.67 7.06
C TYR A 171 -13.04 -9.14 7.07
N LEU A 172 -13.46 -8.43 6.02
CA LEU A 172 -14.79 -7.84 5.90
C LEU A 172 -15.90 -8.90 5.74
N ILE A 173 -15.60 -10.08 5.21
CA ILE A 173 -16.57 -11.19 5.09
C ILE A 173 -16.70 -11.98 6.40
N SER A 174 -15.58 -12.24 7.07
CA SER A 174 -15.54 -13.20 8.18
C SER A 174 -15.61 -12.56 9.57
N GLY A 175 -15.35 -11.26 9.67
CA GLY A 175 -15.28 -10.54 10.96
C GLY A 175 -14.14 -10.96 11.88
N LYS A 176 -13.30 -11.88 11.45
CA LYS A 176 -12.20 -12.43 12.24
C LYS A 176 -10.88 -12.15 11.54
N GLY A 177 -9.94 -11.61 12.29
CA GLY A 177 -8.56 -11.51 11.82
C GLY A 177 -8.04 -12.90 11.42
N SER A 178 -7.02 -12.93 10.59
CA SER A 178 -6.47 -14.06 9.83
C SER A 178 -6.16 -15.37 10.58
N LYS A 179 -6.46 -15.49 11.86
CA LYS A 179 -6.17 -16.67 12.70
C LYS A 179 -7.27 -17.75 12.68
N GLU A 180 -8.51 -17.42 12.31
CA GLU A 180 -9.54 -18.43 12.06
C GLU A 180 -9.90 -18.42 10.58
N TYR A 181 -9.30 -19.33 9.88
CA TYR A 181 -9.46 -19.57 8.46
C TYR A 181 -10.88 -20.08 8.18
N THR A 182 -11.81 -19.18 7.91
CA THR A 182 -13.01 -19.59 7.21
C THR A 182 -12.64 -19.74 5.73
N PRO A 183 -13.09 -20.80 5.03
CA PRO A 183 -12.71 -21.08 3.63
C PRO A 183 -13.29 -20.08 2.62
N ARG A 184 -13.88 -18.97 3.08
CA ARG A 184 -14.40 -17.92 2.20
C ARG A 184 -13.26 -17.19 1.52
N LYS A 185 -13.32 -17.18 0.20
CA LYS A 185 -12.34 -16.49 -0.64
C LYS A 185 -12.70 -15.00 -0.68
N GLY A 186 -11.70 -14.11 -0.55
CA GLY A 186 -11.92 -12.66 -0.64
C GLY A 186 -12.63 -12.23 -1.93
N VAL A 187 -12.52 -13.02 -2.99
CA VAL A 187 -13.22 -12.83 -4.29
C VAL A 187 -14.75 -12.70 -4.14
N GLU A 188 -15.35 -13.22 -3.07
CA GLU A 188 -16.79 -13.06 -2.78
C GLU A 188 -17.21 -11.60 -2.55
N MET A 189 -16.24 -10.69 -2.30
CA MET A 189 -16.48 -9.25 -2.20
C MET A 189 -16.72 -8.58 -3.56
N VAL A 190 -16.36 -9.19 -4.67
CA VAL A 190 -16.54 -8.60 -6.01
C VAL A 190 -18.04 -8.32 -6.26
N GLY A 191 -18.33 -7.10 -6.69
CA GLY A 191 -19.70 -6.62 -6.92
C GLY A 191 -20.41 -6.07 -5.69
N LYS A 192 -19.87 -6.27 -4.48
CA LYS A 192 -20.44 -5.73 -3.24
C LYS A 192 -20.17 -4.23 -3.12
N LEU A 193 -21.05 -3.55 -2.39
CA LEU A 193 -20.86 -2.16 -1.99
C LEU A 193 -20.24 -2.12 -0.61
N VAL A 194 -19.18 -1.33 -0.46
CA VAL A 194 -18.53 -1.00 0.82
C VAL A 194 -18.58 0.50 1.02
N SER A 195 -18.58 0.96 2.27
CA SER A 195 -18.69 2.37 2.58
C SER A 195 -17.45 2.86 3.32
N PHE A 196 -17.15 4.14 3.19
CA PHE A 196 -16.13 4.83 4.01
C PHE A 196 -16.75 5.51 5.24
N ASN A 197 -18.08 5.58 5.30
CA ASN A 197 -18.83 6.12 6.42
C ASN A 197 -19.74 5.05 7.01
N LYS A 198 -19.92 5.09 8.32
CA LYS A 198 -20.78 4.13 9.04
C LYS A 198 -22.25 4.19 8.63
N ASP A 199 -22.71 5.34 8.14
CA ASP A 199 -24.06 5.57 7.66
C ASP A 199 -24.31 5.09 6.22
N GLY A 200 -23.28 4.61 5.53
CA GLY A 200 -23.35 4.13 4.14
C GLY A 200 -23.38 5.25 3.08
N SER A 201 -23.24 6.52 3.47
CA SER A 201 -23.40 7.68 2.56
C SER A 201 -22.31 7.79 1.48
N ASP A 202 -21.13 7.18 1.69
CA ASP A 202 -20.01 7.20 0.76
C ASP A 202 -19.64 5.75 0.37
N SER A 203 -20.52 5.15 -0.46
CA SER A 203 -20.39 3.75 -0.85
C SER A 203 -19.71 3.59 -2.21
N VAL A 204 -18.80 2.64 -2.30
CA VAL A 204 -18.06 2.30 -3.51
C VAL A 204 -18.20 0.81 -3.80
N ARG A 205 -18.32 0.47 -5.08
CA ARG A 205 -18.39 -0.94 -5.52
C ARG A 205 -17.00 -1.54 -5.59
N VAL A 206 -16.87 -2.79 -5.18
CA VAL A 206 -15.67 -3.59 -5.35
C VAL A 206 -15.66 -4.20 -6.74
N SER A 207 -14.73 -3.77 -7.61
CA SER A 207 -14.59 -4.27 -8.97
C SER A 207 -13.76 -5.55 -9.07
N ALA A 208 -12.76 -5.68 -8.19
CA ALA A 208 -11.89 -6.85 -8.15
C ALA A 208 -11.23 -7.01 -6.79
N VAL A 209 -10.65 -8.19 -6.56
CA VAL A 209 -9.80 -8.48 -5.40
C VAL A 209 -8.43 -8.92 -5.90
N CYS A 210 -7.37 -8.30 -5.41
CA CYS A 210 -6.00 -8.61 -5.77
C CYS A 210 -5.29 -9.43 -4.68
N GLU A 211 -4.16 -10.03 -5.01
CA GLU A 211 -3.27 -10.67 -4.05
C GLU A 211 -2.80 -9.68 -2.98
N ASN A 212 -2.43 -10.22 -1.83
CA ASN A 212 -1.90 -9.42 -0.73
C ASN A 212 -0.56 -8.81 -1.09
N GLN A 213 -0.37 -7.55 -0.75
CA GLN A 213 0.85 -6.81 -1.04
C GLN A 213 1.54 -6.37 0.24
N LYS A 214 2.87 -6.32 0.18
CA LYS A 214 3.70 -5.68 1.18
C LYS A 214 3.97 -4.24 0.81
N TYR A 215 4.39 -3.47 1.79
CA TYR A 215 4.90 -2.13 1.56
C TYR A 215 6.36 -2.17 1.05
N ASN A 216 7.18 -3.02 1.65
CA ASN A 216 8.56 -3.33 1.28
C ASN A 216 8.90 -4.77 1.71
N GLU A 217 10.13 -5.21 1.46
CA GLU A 217 10.59 -6.58 1.76
C GLU A 217 10.47 -6.96 3.24
N TYR A 218 10.58 -6.00 4.14
CA TYR A 218 10.67 -6.22 5.58
C TYR A 218 9.33 -6.14 6.31
N THR A 219 8.30 -5.59 5.66
CA THR A 219 6.98 -5.45 6.27
C THR A 219 6.09 -6.66 6.03
N SER A 220 5.10 -6.84 6.90
CA SER A 220 4.01 -7.79 6.67
C SER A 220 3.09 -7.32 5.54
N GLN A 221 2.31 -8.25 4.98
CA GLN A 221 1.26 -7.93 4.04
C GLN A 221 0.20 -7.04 4.69
N GLN A 222 -0.13 -5.95 4.01
CA GLN A 222 -1.03 -4.93 4.53
C GLN A 222 -2.43 -5.07 3.94
N ALA A 223 -3.45 -4.78 4.76
CA ALA A 223 -4.80 -4.56 4.27
C ALA A 223 -4.85 -3.22 3.53
N ALA A 224 -5.16 -3.25 2.25
CA ALA A 224 -5.19 -2.08 1.40
C ALA A 224 -6.32 -2.13 0.38
N PHE A 225 -6.74 -0.97 -0.07
CA PHE A 225 -7.61 -0.83 -1.23
C PHE A 225 -7.10 0.24 -2.18
N TYR A 226 -7.42 0.06 -3.43
CA TYR A 226 -7.05 0.91 -4.55
C TYR A 226 -8.32 1.55 -5.11
N TYR A 227 -8.44 2.86 -4.96
CA TYR A 227 -9.50 3.62 -5.61
C TYR A 227 -9.07 3.94 -7.02
N VAL A 228 -9.78 3.40 -7.99
CA VAL A 228 -9.37 3.45 -9.40
C VAL A 228 -9.91 4.72 -10.06
N ARG A 229 -9.05 5.48 -10.71
CA ARG A 229 -9.41 6.70 -11.43
C ARG A 229 -8.67 6.78 -12.77
N ASN A 230 -9.31 7.36 -13.76
CA ASN A 230 -8.68 7.61 -15.06
C ASN A 230 -8.79 9.08 -15.53
N ASP A 231 -9.18 9.98 -14.62
CA ASP A 231 -9.42 11.40 -14.88
C ASP A 231 -8.17 12.28 -14.71
N GLY A 232 -6.97 11.69 -14.63
CA GLY A 232 -5.72 12.41 -14.38
C GLY A 232 -5.65 13.10 -13.02
N PHE A 233 -6.52 12.71 -12.06
CA PHE A 233 -6.63 13.31 -10.72
C PHE A 233 -6.81 14.83 -10.72
N LYS A 234 -7.44 15.38 -11.74
CA LYS A 234 -7.68 16.84 -11.90
C LYS A 234 -6.40 17.63 -11.65
N CYS A 235 -5.47 17.55 -12.58
CA CYS A 235 -4.17 18.22 -12.49
C CYS A 235 -4.32 19.72 -12.30
N THR A 236 -3.55 20.28 -11.39
CA THR A 236 -3.31 21.70 -11.22
C THR A 236 -1.80 21.91 -11.08
N TYR A 237 -1.30 23.14 -11.19
CA TYR A 237 0.13 23.41 -10.93
C TYR A 237 0.57 22.91 -9.53
N ALA A 238 -0.32 22.97 -8.57
CA ALA A 238 -0.06 22.47 -7.22
C ALA A 238 -0.12 20.94 -7.14
N SER A 239 -0.87 20.25 -8.01
CA SER A 239 -1.08 18.80 -7.93
C SER A 239 -0.19 17.98 -8.88
N ILE A 240 0.33 18.57 -9.96
CA ILE A 240 1.28 17.87 -10.88
C ILE A 240 2.48 17.26 -10.13
N PRO A 241 3.16 17.98 -9.20
CA PRO A 241 4.28 17.41 -8.46
C PRO A 241 3.90 16.26 -7.52
N TYR A 242 2.61 16.04 -7.30
CA TYR A 242 2.09 14.97 -6.44
C TYR A 242 1.56 13.76 -7.22
N GLN A 243 1.71 13.77 -8.55
CA GLN A 243 1.37 12.62 -9.38
C GLN A 243 2.64 11.87 -9.73
N ASP A 244 2.65 10.61 -9.34
CA ASP A 244 3.74 9.70 -9.64
C ASP A 244 3.38 8.94 -10.91
N LEU A 245 4.23 9.05 -11.93
CA LEU A 245 4.05 8.39 -13.21
C LEU A 245 5.03 7.23 -13.31
N PHE A 246 4.52 6.05 -13.61
CA PHE A 246 5.32 4.85 -13.80
C PHE A 246 5.06 4.25 -15.16
N ILE A 247 6.12 3.75 -15.78
CA ILE A 247 6.04 2.95 -17.00
C ILE A 247 6.70 1.60 -16.76
N ARG A 248 6.15 0.57 -17.37
CA ARG A 248 6.82 -0.72 -17.54
C ARG A 248 7.32 -0.81 -18.97
N VAL A 249 8.60 -1.11 -19.14
CA VAL A 249 9.18 -1.36 -20.46
C VAL A 249 9.17 -2.86 -20.77
N LYS A 250 9.30 -3.16 -22.07
CA LYS A 250 9.29 -4.55 -22.59
C LYS A 250 10.59 -5.26 -22.29
#